data_f67ebff8e31896bf55b0a0eefb67a3b7
#
_entry.id   f67ebff8e31896bf55b0a0eefb67a3b7
#
_cell.length_a   1.000
_cell.length_b   1.000
_cell.length_c   1.000
_cell.angle_alpha   90.00
_cell.angle_beta   90.00
_cell.angle_gamma   90.00
#
_symmetry.space_group_name_H-M   'P 1'
#
loop_
_entity.id
_entity.type
_entity.pdbx_description
1 polymer ?
#
loop_
_entity_poly.entity_id
_entity_poly.type
_entity_poly.pdbx_seq_one_letter_code
_entity_poly.pdbx_strand_id
1 'polypeptide(L)'
;MYSTLKISFAVAVLAISIAQPLKLAAQSSGQPITSKELVSLLYQLPRHPDMRDEIVAEIRKRGIGFPLTDGMRSVVATKSGNDALLRRTLEEAERRRTNPTASALPSETEGNELLQRTRNVTLAAANAMPDFIVKQIIKRSVAYGNTSNWLPQDNLTIAVGYRANSGEEYKILTINGLPPGEDVKESRDYSKYVPKGATSSGVEYISALADIFKPESKTEFKLVDTDVVQNRRTAVFEYEIMRQFSQLTLSVGNDSNAIVGSRGRLWIDRELDRVLRYEQIATEIPPDFPITSASSLIDYDWVQINEHKYLLPTHSEILMTTRESKFIVQSRNDIRFRAYQKFGAELKVVDEVGGDDDIPPEKPETPTTTQPPLKSERPIKPPL
;
A
#
# COMPACT_ATOMS: atom_id res chain seq x y z
N MET A 1 72.31 -38.13 -32.95
CA MET A 1 71.51 -38.83 -31.94
C MET A 1 70.87 -37.76 -31.06
N TYR A 2 69.67 -37.28 -31.36
CA TYR A 2 68.91 -36.33 -30.56
C TYR A 2 67.73 -37.05 -29.97
N SER A 3 67.69 -37.14 -28.62
CA SER A 3 66.58 -37.67 -27.83
C SER A 3 65.56 -36.58 -27.57
N THR A 4 64.34 -36.75 -28.06
CA THR A 4 63.21 -35.86 -27.88
C THR A 4 62.47 -36.26 -26.61
N LEU A 5 62.51 -35.38 -25.64
CA LEU A 5 61.77 -35.44 -24.38
C LEU A 5 60.29 -34.95 -24.59
N LYS A 6 59.31 -35.87 -24.45
CA LYS A 6 57.89 -35.59 -24.52
C LYS A 6 57.41 -35.16 -23.14
N ILE A 7 57.06 -33.88 -22.99
CA ILE A 7 56.41 -33.35 -21.79
C ILE A 7 54.89 -33.48 -22.01
N SER A 8 54.25 -34.36 -21.24
CA SER A 8 52.79 -34.44 -21.20
C SER A 8 52.24 -33.40 -20.23
N PHE A 9 51.50 -32.44 -20.76
CA PHE A 9 50.73 -31.49 -19.96
C PHE A 9 49.38 -32.13 -19.56
N ALA A 10 49.18 -32.44 -18.29
CA ALA A 10 47.89 -32.80 -17.73
C ALA A 10 47.10 -31.51 -17.46
N VAL A 11 46.04 -31.28 -18.27
CA VAL A 11 45.10 -30.18 -18.03
C VAL A 11 44.11 -30.66 -16.98
N ALA A 12 44.24 -30.13 -15.76
CA ALA A 12 43.23 -30.26 -14.71
C ALA A 12 42.05 -29.35 -15.05
N VAL A 13 40.94 -29.93 -15.50
CA VAL A 13 39.67 -29.20 -15.67
C VAL A 13 39.05 -28.98 -14.29
N LEU A 14 39.21 -27.75 -13.79
CA LEU A 14 38.50 -27.30 -12.56
C LEU A 14 37.04 -27.07 -12.94
N ALA A 15 36.15 -27.97 -12.58
CA ALA A 15 34.71 -27.78 -12.72
C ALA A 15 34.22 -26.71 -11.73
N ILE A 16 34.11 -25.48 -12.20
CA ILE A 16 33.43 -24.43 -11.49
C ILE A 16 31.93 -24.75 -11.55
N SER A 17 31.40 -25.29 -10.46
CA SER A 17 29.94 -25.41 -10.25
C SER A 17 29.35 -24.04 -10.13
N ILE A 18 28.91 -23.48 -11.24
CA ILE A 18 28.05 -22.28 -11.22
C ILE A 18 26.72 -22.71 -10.58
N ALA A 19 26.55 -22.35 -9.33
CA ALA A 19 25.24 -22.42 -8.66
C ALA A 19 24.28 -21.54 -9.46
N GLN A 20 23.53 -22.13 -10.37
CA GLN A 20 22.41 -21.47 -11.03
C GLN A 20 21.41 -21.11 -9.93
N PRO A 21 20.88 -19.87 -9.90
CA PRO A 21 19.74 -19.58 -9.07
C PRO A 21 18.65 -20.55 -9.49
N LEU A 22 18.13 -21.28 -8.51
CA LEU A 22 16.95 -22.12 -8.68
C LEU A 22 15.84 -21.23 -9.25
N LYS A 23 15.69 -21.24 -10.57
CA LYS A 23 14.44 -20.81 -11.19
C LYS A 23 13.37 -21.67 -10.57
N LEU A 24 12.55 -21.08 -9.72
CA LEU A 24 11.35 -21.71 -9.19
C LEU A 24 10.60 -22.28 -10.39
N ALA A 25 10.59 -23.60 -10.47
CA ALA A 25 10.11 -24.30 -11.64
C ALA A 25 8.71 -23.79 -11.98
N ALA A 26 8.55 -23.39 -13.23
CA ALA A 26 7.27 -23.17 -13.88
C ALA A 26 6.46 -24.48 -13.89
N GLN A 27 5.90 -24.86 -12.74
CA GLN A 27 4.95 -25.97 -12.61
C GLN A 27 3.76 -25.48 -11.80
N SER A 28 2.69 -25.27 -12.50
CA SER A 28 1.30 -25.03 -12.09
C SER A 28 0.73 -23.64 -12.38
N SER A 29 0.76 -23.22 -13.63
CA SER A 29 -0.08 -22.09 -14.09
C SER A 29 -1.57 -22.46 -13.99
N GLY A 30 -2.16 -22.39 -12.78
CA GLY A 30 -3.60 -22.58 -12.60
C GLY A 30 -4.05 -23.19 -11.28
N GLN A 31 -3.20 -23.89 -10.53
CA GLN A 31 -3.62 -24.45 -9.23
C GLN A 31 -3.44 -23.41 -8.10
N PRO A 32 -4.39 -23.36 -7.14
CA PRO A 32 -4.25 -22.50 -5.96
C PRO A 32 -2.96 -22.78 -5.18
N ILE A 33 -2.39 -21.74 -4.59
CA ILE A 33 -1.18 -21.85 -3.76
C ILE A 33 -1.50 -22.73 -2.54
N THR A 34 -0.62 -23.70 -2.26
CA THR A 34 -0.74 -24.54 -1.07
C THR A 34 -0.13 -23.88 0.15
N SER A 35 -0.55 -24.27 1.36
CA SER A 35 0.01 -23.73 2.61
C SER A 35 1.53 -23.96 2.71
N LYS A 36 2.02 -25.11 2.27
CA LYS A 36 3.46 -25.44 2.24
C LYS A 36 4.23 -24.52 1.30
N GLU A 37 3.68 -24.28 0.11
CA GLU A 37 4.28 -23.39 -0.89
C GLU A 37 4.35 -21.96 -0.36
N LEU A 38 3.24 -21.42 0.18
CA LEU A 38 3.23 -20.09 0.76
C LEU A 38 4.26 -19.94 1.88
N VAL A 39 4.31 -20.88 2.82
CA VAL A 39 5.29 -20.85 3.91
C VAL A 39 6.72 -20.86 3.36
N SER A 40 7.02 -21.66 2.33
CA SER A 40 8.35 -21.67 1.69
C SER A 40 8.72 -20.30 1.10
N LEU A 41 7.78 -19.63 0.44
CA LEU A 41 7.96 -18.28 -0.11
C LEU A 41 8.18 -17.25 1.00
N LEU A 42 7.37 -17.29 2.05
CA LEU A 42 7.48 -16.36 3.19
C LEU A 42 8.82 -16.49 3.94
N TYR A 43 9.39 -17.67 4.02
CA TYR A 43 10.69 -17.87 4.66
C TYR A 43 11.87 -17.29 3.85
N GLN A 44 11.67 -16.98 2.58
CA GLN A 44 12.67 -16.32 1.75
C GLN A 44 12.63 -14.79 1.91
N LEU A 45 11.47 -14.19 2.25
CA LEU A 45 11.29 -12.75 2.36
C LEU A 45 12.32 -12.02 3.24
N PRO A 46 12.71 -12.52 4.43
CA PRO A 46 13.70 -11.82 5.24
C PRO A 46 15.09 -11.68 4.59
N ARG A 47 15.38 -12.51 3.57
CA ARG A 47 16.63 -12.46 2.78
C ARG A 47 16.44 -11.81 1.42
N HIS A 48 15.22 -11.90 0.88
CA HIS A 48 14.83 -11.45 -0.46
C HIS A 48 13.52 -10.67 -0.40
N PRO A 49 13.47 -9.48 0.22
CA PRO A 49 12.24 -8.71 0.36
C PRO A 49 11.71 -8.17 -0.98
N ASP A 50 12.56 -8.12 -2.01
CA ASP A 50 12.20 -7.88 -3.41
C ASP A 50 11.19 -8.91 -3.97
N MET A 51 11.17 -10.13 -3.43
CA MET A 51 10.18 -11.16 -3.78
C MET A 51 8.76 -10.85 -3.32
N ARG A 52 8.54 -9.84 -2.46
CA ARG A 52 7.20 -9.50 -1.94
C ARG A 52 6.19 -9.29 -3.07
N ASP A 53 6.54 -8.51 -4.07
CA ASP A 53 5.63 -8.17 -5.17
C ASP A 53 5.32 -9.37 -6.05
N GLU A 54 6.29 -10.27 -6.25
CA GLU A 54 6.09 -11.55 -6.95
C GLU A 54 5.13 -12.46 -6.17
N ILE A 55 5.29 -12.56 -4.85
CA ILE A 55 4.40 -13.36 -3.99
C ILE A 55 2.98 -12.80 -4.02
N VAL A 56 2.82 -11.48 -3.94
CA VAL A 56 1.53 -10.81 -4.06
C VAL A 56 0.88 -11.10 -5.41
N ALA A 57 1.63 -10.99 -6.51
CA ALA A 57 1.14 -11.28 -7.85
C ALA A 57 0.69 -12.75 -8.00
N GLU A 58 1.46 -13.71 -7.47
CA GLU A 58 1.11 -15.14 -7.51
C GLU A 58 -0.15 -15.44 -6.68
N ILE A 59 -0.30 -14.85 -5.48
CA ILE A 59 -1.52 -15.01 -4.66
C ILE A 59 -2.73 -14.43 -5.40
N ARG A 60 -2.61 -13.25 -6.00
CA ARG A 60 -3.68 -12.62 -6.77
C ARG A 60 -4.10 -13.45 -7.98
N LYS A 61 -3.13 -14.02 -8.69
CA LYS A 61 -3.34 -14.84 -9.88
C LYS A 61 -3.96 -16.21 -9.57
N ARG A 62 -3.46 -16.90 -8.57
CA ARG A 62 -3.78 -18.29 -8.28
C ARG A 62 -4.77 -18.49 -7.13
N GLY A 63 -4.88 -17.51 -6.24
CA GLY A 63 -5.60 -17.67 -4.98
C GLY A 63 -4.88 -18.64 -4.03
N ILE A 64 -5.53 -18.97 -2.91
CA ILE A 64 -5.06 -19.94 -1.91
C ILE A 64 -5.98 -21.16 -1.85
N GLY A 65 -5.39 -22.36 -1.73
CA GLY A 65 -6.11 -23.64 -1.65
C GLY A 65 -6.34 -24.13 -0.22
N PHE A 66 -6.13 -23.30 0.79
CA PHE A 66 -6.21 -23.65 2.21
C PHE A 66 -6.87 -22.52 3.01
N PRO A 67 -7.48 -22.80 4.18
CA PRO A 67 -8.06 -21.77 5.04
C PRO A 67 -6.95 -20.92 5.67
N LEU A 68 -7.15 -19.60 5.69
CA LEU A 68 -6.23 -18.66 6.32
C LEU A 68 -6.45 -18.63 7.84
N THR A 69 -5.77 -19.52 8.55
CA THR A 69 -5.85 -19.64 10.01
C THR A 69 -5.08 -18.53 10.72
N ASP A 70 -5.35 -18.29 12.01
CA ASP A 70 -4.59 -17.32 12.83
C ASP A 70 -3.11 -17.67 12.93
N GLY A 71 -2.77 -18.97 12.96
CA GLY A 71 -1.39 -19.41 12.87
C GLY A 71 -0.71 -18.98 11.58
N MET A 72 -1.41 -19.08 10.44
CA MET A 72 -0.88 -18.64 9.16
C MET A 72 -0.75 -17.10 9.11
N ARG A 73 -1.75 -16.35 9.62
CA ARG A 73 -1.68 -14.89 9.76
C ARG A 73 -0.45 -14.45 10.56
N SER A 74 -0.18 -15.14 11.68
CA SER A 74 1.00 -14.89 12.52
C SER A 74 2.32 -15.16 11.78
N VAL A 75 2.40 -16.24 11.01
CA VAL A 75 3.60 -16.55 10.19
C VAL A 75 3.79 -15.46 9.11
N VAL A 76 2.72 -15.07 8.43
CA VAL A 76 2.77 -13.99 7.43
C VAL A 76 3.27 -12.70 8.06
N ALA A 77 2.66 -12.25 9.14
CA ALA A 77 3.06 -11.03 9.85
C ALA A 77 4.53 -11.07 10.26
N THR A 78 4.97 -12.18 10.85
CA THR A 78 6.36 -12.32 11.33
C THR A 78 7.37 -12.34 10.18
N LYS A 79 7.09 -13.09 9.10
CA LYS A 79 8.06 -13.27 8.01
C LYS A 79 8.09 -12.13 7.02
N SER A 80 6.99 -11.40 6.87
CA SER A 80 6.92 -10.21 6.01
C SER A 80 7.23 -8.90 6.74
N GLY A 81 7.58 -8.94 8.03
CA GLY A 81 7.73 -7.72 8.83
C GLY A 81 6.42 -6.93 8.96
N ASN A 82 5.31 -7.66 9.04
CA ASN A 82 3.95 -7.11 9.13
C ASN A 82 3.53 -6.29 7.89
N ASP A 83 4.00 -6.71 6.71
CA ASP A 83 3.67 -6.05 5.43
C ASP A 83 2.15 -6.01 5.20
N ALA A 84 1.59 -4.80 5.08
CA ALA A 84 0.15 -4.60 4.96
C ALA A 84 -0.39 -5.11 3.62
N LEU A 85 0.35 -4.93 2.52
CA LEU A 85 -0.05 -5.37 1.20
C LEU A 85 -0.19 -6.90 1.14
N LEU A 86 0.83 -7.62 1.64
CA LEU A 86 0.81 -9.08 1.63
C LEU A 86 -0.29 -9.65 2.53
N ARG A 87 -0.49 -9.09 3.72
CA ARG A 87 -1.59 -9.48 4.61
C ARG A 87 -2.95 -9.30 3.94
N ARG A 88 -3.20 -8.12 3.37
CA ARG A 88 -4.46 -7.81 2.67
C ARG A 88 -4.68 -8.72 1.46
N THR A 89 -3.65 -8.97 0.66
CA THR A 89 -3.75 -9.89 -0.48
C THR A 89 -4.17 -11.29 -0.07
N LEU A 90 -3.70 -11.77 1.07
CA LEU A 90 -4.12 -13.07 1.61
C LEU A 90 -5.56 -13.06 2.13
N GLU A 91 -6.00 -11.98 2.79
CA GLU A 91 -7.41 -11.85 3.21
C GLU A 91 -8.35 -11.76 1.99
N GLU A 92 -7.96 -11.06 0.93
CA GLU A 92 -8.68 -11.03 -0.35
C GLU A 92 -8.79 -12.45 -0.94
N ALA A 93 -7.70 -13.20 -0.96
CA ALA A 93 -7.67 -14.57 -1.47
C ALA A 93 -8.54 -15.51 -0.62
N GLU A 94 -8.55 -15.35 0.71
CA GLU A 94 -9.42 -16.12 1.61
C GLU A 94 -10.90 -15.80 1.37
N ARG A 95 -11.27 -14.52 1.20
CA ARG A 95 -12.65 -14.15 0.86
C ARG A 95 -13.11 -14.78 -0.45
N ARG A 96 -12.26 -14.77 -1.49
CA ARG A 96 -12.56 -15.42 -2.76
C ARG A 96 -12.73 -16.95 -2.60
N ARG A 97 -11.87 -17.57 -1.82
CA ARG A 97 -11.93 -19.01 -1.55
C ARG A 97 -13.21 -19.41 -0.81
N THR A 98 -13.61 -18.62 0.20
CA THR A 98 -14.77 -18.93 1.05
C THR A 98 -16.10 -18.54 0.42
N ASN A 99 -16.12 -17.51 -0.41
CA ASN A 99 -17.33 -17.02 -1.07
C ASN A 99 -17.09 -16.65 -2.54
N PRO A 100 -16.89 -17.64 -3.42
CA PRO A 100 -16.60 -17.37 -4.82
C PRO A 100 -17.75 -16.67 -5.57
N THR A 101 -19.00 -16.88 -5.14
CA THR A 101 -20.18 -16.24 -5.77
C THR A 101 -20.26 -14.75 -5.43
N ALA A 102 -19.97 -14.37 -4.18
CA ALA A 102 -19.93 -12.96 -3.78
C ALA A 102 -18.74 -12.21 -4.42
N SER A 103 -17.73 -12.96 -4.85
CA SER A 103 -16.53 -12.46 -5.53
C SER A 103 -16.68 -12.45 -7.06
N ALA A 104 -17.89 -12.68 -7.59
CA ALA A 104 -18.11 -12.62 -9.03
C ALA A 104 -17.90 -11.20 -9.56
N LEU A 105 -17.10 -11.10 -10.63
CA LEU A 105 -16.82 -9.84 -11.28
C LEU A 105 -18.11 -9.24 -11.88
N PRO A 106 -18.29 -7.92 -11.83
CA PRO A 106 -19.27 -7.24 -12.67
C PRO A 106 -19.00 -7.53 -14.16
N SER A 107 -19.98 -7.38 -15.00
CA SER A 107 -19.77 -7.41 -16.45
C SER A 107 -18.80 -6.29 -16.86
N GLU A 108 -18.15 -6.45 -17.99
CA GLU A 108 -17.25 -5.43 -18.55
C GLU A 108 -17.96 -4.08 -18.73
N THR A 109 -19.21 -4.11 -19.18
CA THR A 109 -20.04 -2.90 -19.34
C THR A 109 -20.27 -2.20 -18.00
N GLU A 110 -20.72 -2.93 -16.97
CA GLU A 110 -20.93 -2.38 -15.62
C GLU A 110 -19.62 -1.85 -15.01
N GLY A 111 -18.50 -2.56 -15.22
CA GLY A 111 -17.20 -2.11 -14.77
C GLY A 111 -16.77 -0.80 -15.44
N ASN A 112 -16.93 -0.69 -16.74
CA ASN A 112 -16.60 0.52 -17.51
C ASN A 112 -17.48 1.72 -17.11
N GLU A 113 -18.77 1.50 -16.93
CA GLU A 113 -19.70 2.54 -16.45
C GLU A 113 -19.33 3.01 -15.03
N LEU A 114 -19.04 2.08 -14.10
CA LEU A 114 -18.59 2.40 -12.77
C LEU A 114 -17.31 3.24 -12.80
N LEU A 115 -16.33 2.83 -13.60
CA LEU A 115 -15.07 3.55 -13.76
C LEU A 115 -15.28 4.98 -14.29
N GLN A 116 -16.16 5.17 -15.28
CA GLN A 116 -16.49 6.50 -15.82
C GLN A 116 -17.17 7.39 -14.77
N ARG A 117 -18.15 6.87 -14.03
CA ARG A 117 -18.79 7.63 -12.94
C ARG A 117 -17.77 8.01 -11.88
N THR A 118 -16.92 7.06 -11.46
CA THR A 118 -15.85 7.29 -10.48
C THR A 118 -14.87 8.37 -10.94
N ARG A 119 -14.45 8.33 -12.22
CA ARG A 119 -13.61 9.38 -12.80
C ARG A 119 -14.24 10.76 -12.65
N ASN A 120 -15.47 10.91 -13.13
CA ASN A 120 -16.17 12.19 -13.09
C ASN A 120 -16.31 12.73 -11.67
N VAL A 121 -16.68 11.87 -10.74
CA VAL A 121 -16.90 12.24 -9.35
C VAL A 121 -15.58 12.57 -8.63
N THR A 122 -14.51 11.82 -8.92
CA THR A 122 -13.18 12.07 -8.33
C THR A 122 -12.59 13.39 -8.82
N LEU A 123 -12.65 13.67 -10.12
CA LEU A 123 -12.18 14.93 -10.67
C LEU A 123 -13.00 16.13 -10.16
N ALA A 124 -14.31 15.99 -10.08
CA ALA A 124 -15.16 17.02 -9.51
C ALA A 124 -14.85 17.27 -8.02
N ALA A 125 -14.63 16.19 -7.23
CA ALA A 125 -14.30 16.30 -5.82
C ALA A 125 -12.92 16.95 -5.59
N ALA A 126 -11.93 16.65 -6.44
CA ALA A 126 -10.62 17.30 -6.37
C ALA A 126 -10.72 18.81 -6.61
N ASN A 127 -11.54 19.24 -7.57
CA ASN A 127 -11.76 20.65 -7.86
C ASN A 127 -12.58 21.39 -6.76
N ALA A 128 -13.40 20.65 -6.03
CA ALA A 128 -14.27 21.19 -4.97
C ALA A 128 -13.68 21.02 -3.55
N MET A 129 -12.44 20.52 -3.44
CA MET A 129 -11.81 20.29 -2.14
C MET A 129 -11.58 21.61 -1.41
N PRO A 130 -12.10 21.77 -0.19
CA PRO A 130 -11.87 22.99 0.59
C PRO A 130 -10.44 23.02 1.13
N ASP A 131 -10.01 24.21 1.53
CA ASP A 131 -8.83 24.34 2.38
C ASP A 131 -9.10 23.75 3.75
N PHE A 132 -8.22 22.89 4.24
CA PHE A 132 -8.35 22.24 5.55
C PHE A 132 -7.01 22.09 6.26
N ILE A 133 -7.09 21.80 7.55
CA ILE A 133 -5.96 21.38 8.37
C ILE A 133 -6.26 19.97 8.90
N VAL A 134 -5.24 19.12 8.95
CA VAL A 134 -5.34 17.77 9.50
C VAL A 134 -4.13 17.47 10.38
N LYS A 135 -4.33 16.70 11.43
CA LYS A 135 -3.26 16.13 12.25
C LYS A 135 -2.87 14.76 11.67
N GLN A 136 -1.61 14.59 11.34
CA GLN A 136 -1.04 13.28 11.00
C GLN A 136 -0.24 12.74 12.19
N ILE A 137 -0.52 11.51 12.61
CA ILE A 137 0.24 10.75 13.58
C ILE A 137 1.02 9.72 12.79
N ILE A 138 2.35 9.83 12.77
CA ILE A 138 3.23 9.03 11.92
C ILE A 138 4.12 8.17 12.80
N LYS A 139 3.97 6.86 12.71
CA LYS A 139 4.91 5.90 13.31
C LYS A 139 5.94 5.52 12.25
N ARG A 140 7.22 5.88 12.47
CA ARG A 140 8.30 5.60 11.53
C ARG A 140 9.15 4.44 12.00
N SER A 141 9.52 3.58 11.05
CA SER A 141 10.38 2.43 11.29
C SER A 141 11.38 2.27 10.16
N VAL A 142 12.53 1.73 10.48
CA VAL A 142 13.60 1.43 9.51
C VAL A 142 14.00 -0.04 9.61
N ALA A 143 14.45 -0.60 8.49
CA ALA A 143 15.10 -1.90 8.45
C ALA A 143 16.36 -1.80 7.58
N TYR A 144 17.39 -2.56 7.92
CA TYR A 144 18.67 -2.52 7.22
C TYR A 144 18.94 -3.83 6.49
N GLY A 145 19.67 -3.74 5.39
CA GLY A 145 20.14 -4.90 4.67
C GLY A 145 19.05 -5.77 4.06
N ASN A 146 17.94 -5.20 3.66
CA ASN A 146 16.84 -5.93 3.02
C ASN A 146 16.20 -7.01 3.92
N THR A 147 16.20 -6.80 5.24
CA THR A 147 15.80 -7.83 6.21
C THR A 147 14.33 -7.76 6.61
N SER A 148 13.66 -6.65 6.35
CA SER A 148 12.32 -6.35 6.92
C SER A 148 12.23 -6.48 8.44
N ASN A 149 13.38 -6.45 9.14
CA ASN A 149 13.45 -6.39 10.59
C ASN A 149 13.25 -4.94 11.04
N TRP A 150 11.99 -4.56 11.19
CA TRP A 150 11.59 -3.20 11.49
C TRP A 150 12.00 -2.79 12.90
N LEU A 151 12.84 -1.77 12.98
CA LEU A 151 13.23 -1.08 14.21
C LEU A 151 12.42 0.22 14.29
N PRO A 152 11.72 0.48 15.40
CA PRO A 152 11.09 1.78 15.61
C PRO A 152 12.14 2.89 15.52
N GLN A 153 11.83 3.95 14.80
CA GLN A 153 12.68 5.12 14.67
C GLN A 153 12.17 6.24 15.56
N ASP A 154 10.99 6.73 15.29
CA ASP A 154 10.30 7.76 16.07
C ASP A 154 8.79 7.80 15.74
N ASN A 155 8.09 8.61 16.54
CA ASN A 155 6.70 8.96 16.32
C ASN A 155 6.62 10.47 16.12
N LEU A 156 6.05 10.91 14.99
CA LEU A 156 5.82 12.31 14.72
C LEU A 156 4.34 12.62 14.81
N THR A 157 4.01 13.78 15.38
CA THR A 157 2.72 14.40 15.17
C THR A 157 2.95 15.68 14.38
N ILE A 158 2.31 15.80 13.22
CA ILE A 158 2.41 16.98 12.37
C ILE A 158 1.03 17.55 12.06
N ALA A 159 0.96 18.87 11.90
CA ALA A 159 -0.17 19.53 11.30
C ALA A 159 0.12 19.73 9.82
N VAL A 160 -0.82 19.33 8.98
CA VAL A 160 -0.76 19.56 7.53
C VAL A 160 -1.87 20.50 7.16
N GLY A 161 -1.52 21.66 6.63
CA GLY A 161 -2.44 22.61 6.02
C GLY A 161 -2.51 22.34 4.53
N TYR A 162 -3.68 21.93 4.02
CA TYR A 162 -3.94 21.77 2.60
C TYR A 162 -4.62 23.01 2.06
N ARG A 163 -4.10 23.57 0.96
CA ARG A 163 -4.72 24.66 0.22
C ARG A 163 -4.78 24.29 -1.26
N ALA A 164 -5.97 24.41 -1.83
CA ALA A 164 -6.21 24.05 -3.23
C ALA A 164 -5.29 24.78 -4.22
N ASN A 165 -4.88 26.01 -3.93
CA ASN A 165 -4.08 26.84 -4.82
C ASN A 165 -2.59 26.90 -4.52
N SER A 166 -2.15 26.45 -3.33
CA SER A 166 -0.74 26.56 -2.90
C SER A 166 -0.13 25.25 -2.42
N GLY A 167 -0.92 24.16 -2.41
CA GLY A 167 -0.45 22.85 -1.97
C GLY A 167 -0.44 22.70 -0.46
N GLU A 168 0.51 21.95 0.04
CA GLU A 168 0.56 21.51 1.43
C GLU A 168 1.63 22.27 2.22
N GLU A 169 1.28 22.65 3.45
CA GLU A 169 2.19 23.23 4.44
C GLU A 169 2.27 22.29 5.64
N TYR A 170 3.48 22.00 6.10
CA TYR A 170 3.74 21.06 7.19
C TYR A 170 4.30 21.76 8.42
N LYS A 171 3.78 21.43 9.59
CA LYS A 171 4.28 21.90 10.89
C LYS A 171 4.42 20.74 11.85
N ILE A 172 5.66 20.48 12.32
CA ILE A 172 5.88 19.48 13.36
C ILE A 172 5.32 19.99 14.69
N LEU A 173 4.43 19.21 15.29
CA LEU A 173 3.85 19.49 16.60
C LEU A 173 4.61 18.79 17.70
N THR A 174 4.91 17.48 17.53
CA THR A 174 5.70 16.71 18.50
C THR A 174 6.60 15.69 17.81
N ILE A 175 7.72 15.36 18.48
CA ILE A 175 8.61 14.26 18.16
C ILE A 175 8.67 13.36 19.40
N ASN A 176 8.25 12.11 19.29
CA ASN A 176 8.12 11.18 20.41
C ASN A 176 7.30 11.75 21.60
N GLY A 177 6.25 12.49 21.30
CA GLY A 177 5.37 13.13 22.28
C GLY A 177 5.92 14.43 22.89
N LEU A 178 7.13 14.85 22.59
CA LEU A 178 7.73 16.07 23.09
C LEU A 178 7.65 17.20 22.05
N PRO A 179 7.47 18.46 22.45
CA PRO A 179 7.56 19.61 21.54
C PRO A 179 8.90 19.63 20.82
N PRO A 180 8.97 20.00 19.52
CA PRO A 180 10.23 20.14 18.81
C PRO A 180 11.07 21.28 19.38
N GLY A 181 12.41 21.17 19.23
CA GLY A 181 13.35 22.25 19.58
C GLY A 181 13.09 23.55 18.80
N GLU A 182 13.64 24.68 19.25
CA GLU A 182 13.41 25.98 18.63
C GLU A 182 13.88 26.04 17.16
N ASP A 183 15.01 25.38 16.87
CA ASP A 183 15.55 25.21 15.51
C ASP A 183 14.58 24.52 14.54
N VAL A 184 13.76 23.59 15.07
CA VAL A 184 12.72 22.89 14.30
C VAL A 184 11.46 23.72 14.15
N LYS A 185 11.08 24.50 15.18
CA LYS A 185 9.87 25.31 15.16
C LYS A 185 9.91 26.42 14.12
N GLU A 186 11.09 26.99 13.88
CA GLU A 186 11.28 28.09 12.93
C GLU A 186 11.40 27.63 11.47
N SER A 187 11.66 26.34 11.24
CA SER A 187 11.77 25.84 9.88
C SER A 187 10.39 25.51 9.28
N ARG A 188 10.13 26.16 8.16
CA ARG A 188 8.99 25.80 7.29
C ARG A 188 9.27 24.57 6.44
N ASP A 189 10.49 24.12 6.40
CA ASP A 189 10.94 23.01 5.56
C ASP A 189 11.03 21.73 6.38
N TYR A 190 9.93 20.97 6.38
CA TYR A 190 9.83 19.66 7.02
C TYR A 190 10.94 18.69 6.56
N SER A 191 11.41 18.83 5.31
CA SER A 191 12.43 17.93 4.75
C SER A 191 13.79 18.04 5.49
N LYS A 192 14.09 19.18 6.09
CA LYS A 192 15.33 19.37 6.87
C LYS A 192 15.39 18.57 8.15
N TYR A 193 14.22 18.21 8.69
CA TYR A 193 14.09 17.47 9.96
C TYR A 193 13.71 16.00 9.78
N VAL A 194 13.56 15.59 8.52
CA VAL A 194 13.37 14.16 8.22
C VAL A 194 14.76 13.52 8.38
N PRO A 195 15.00 12.66 9.41
CA PRO A 195 16.28 11.97 9.55
C PRO A 195 16.63 11.22 8.26
N LYS A 196 17.92 11.03 7.99
CA LYS A 196 18.36 10.24 6.84
C LYS A 196 17.62 8.89 6.81
N GLY A 197 17.12 8.52 5.64
CA GLY A 197 16.33 7.31 5.46
C GLY A 197 14.84 7.42 5.82
N ALA A 198 14.38 8.57 6.31
CA ALA A 198 12.95 8.79 6.52
C ALA A 198 12.27 9.32 5.25
N THR A 199 11.01 8.97 5.09
CA THR A 199 10.19 9.38 3.96
C THR A 199 9.14 10.39 4.38
N SER A 200 8.81 11.32 3.49
CA SER A 200 7.58 12.09 3.54
C SER A 200 6.82 11.86 2.24
N SER A 201 5.52 11.99 2.27
CA SER A 201 4.66 11.79 1.12
C SER A 201 3.61 12.89 1.07
N GLY A 202 3.25 13.32 -0.11
CA GLY A 202 2.12 14.21 -0.41
C GLY A 202 1.11 13.53 -1.33
N VAL A 203 1.21 12.20 -1.48
CA VAL A 203 0.35 11.43 -2.40
C VAL A 203 -0.95 10.95 -1.77
N GLU A 204 -1.20 11.27 -0.51
CA GLU A 204 -2.36 10.76 0.22
C GLU A 204 -3.66 11.46 -0.14
N TYR A 205 -3.58 12.70 -0.60
CA TYR A 205 -4.77 13.50 -0.85
C TYR A 205 -5.38 13.27 -2.23
N ILE A 206 -6.59 13.75 -2.38
CA ILE A 206 -7.41 13.51 -3.57
C ILE A 206 -6.77 14.02 -4.87
N SER A 207 -5.86 14.99 -4.80
CA SER A 207 -5.12 15.49 -5.96
C SER A 207 -4.32 14.39 -6.65
N ALA A 208 -3.57 13.59 -5.88
CA ALA A 208 -2.81 12.46 -6.41
C ALA A 208 -3.72 11.36 -6.96
N LEU A 209 -4.85 11.08 -6.30
CA LEU A 209 -5.85 10.16 -6.81
C LEU A 209 -6.49 10.69 -8.10
N ALA A 210 -6.76 12.00 -8.19
CA ALA A 210 -7.32 12.63 -9.38
C ALA A 210 -6.38 12.52 -10.58
N ASP A 211 -5.06 12.60 -10.38
CA ASP A 211 -4.07 12.49 -11.45
C ASP A 211 -4.17 11.18 -12.22
N ILE A 212 -4.57 10.08 -11.56
CA ILE A 212 -4.80 8.77 -12.21
C ILE A 212 -5.95 8.85 -13.23
N PHE A 213 -6.94 9.68 -12.97
CA PHE A 213 -8.15 9.80 -13.80
C PHE A 213 -8.07 10.90 -14.86
N LYS A 214 -7.04 11.74 -14.84
CA LYS A 214 -6.84 12.77 -15.85
C LYS A 214 -6.54 12.15 -17.22
N PRO A 215 -7.06 12.69 -18.32
CA PRO A 215 -6.77 12.18 -19.68
C PRO A 215 -5.28 12.18 -20.03
N GLU A 216 -4.52 13.12 -19.49
CA GLU A 216 -3.08 13.29 -19.73
C GLU A 216 -2.25 12.12 -19.19
N SER A 217 -2.71 11.46 -18.12
CA SER A 217 -2.04 10.31 -17.52
C SER A 217 -2.08 9.07 -18.41
N LYS A 218 -2.99 9.00 -19.37
CA LYS A 218 -3.22 7.84 -20.25
C LYS A 218 -3.27 6.52 -19.48
N THR A 219 -3.87 6.57 -18.32
CA THR A 219 -3.96 5.42 -17.41
C THR A 219 -4.73 4.28 -18.07
N GLU A 220 -4.12 3.12 -18.09
CA GLU A 220 -4.79 1.86 -18.46
C GLU A 220 -5.45 1.26 -17.21
N PHE A 221 -6.72 0.83 -17.34
CA PHE A 221 -7.48 0.23 -16.25
C PHE A 221 -7.97 -1.16 -16.65
N LYS A 222 -7.94 -2.06 -15.68
CA LYS A 222 -8.45 -3.43 -15.84
C LYS A 222 -9.22 -3.86 -14.60
N LEU A 223 -10.50 -4.20 -14.77
CA LEU A 223 -11.29 -4.82 -13.71
C LEU A 223 -10.75 -6.23 -13.42
N VAL A 224 -10.33 -6.49 -12.19
CA VAL A 224 -9.63 -7.74 -11.84
C VAL A 224 -10.27 -8.51 -10.69
N ASP A 225 -11.03 -7.84 -9.82
CA ASP A 225 -11.58 -8.48 -8.62
C ASP A 225 -12.78 -7.71 -8.06
N THR A 226 -13.38 -8.28 -7.03
CA THR A 226 -14.32 -7.61 -6.12
C THR A 226 -13.84 -7.82 -4.70
N ASP A 227 -14.15 -6.88 -3.82
CA ASP A 227 -13.76 -6.95 -2.43
C ASP A 227 -14.79 -6.27 -1.52
N VAL A 228 -14.57 -6.36 -0.21
CA VAL A 228 -15.33 -5.62 0.79
C VAL A 228 -14.37 -4.75 1.58
N VAL A 229 -14.52 -3.45 1.46
CA VAL A 229 -13.74 -2.44 2.20
C VAL A 229 -14.70 -1.64 3.07
N GLN A 230 -14.43 -1.52 4.37
CA GLN A 230 -15.28 -0.80 5.33
C GLN A 230 -16.76 -1.26 5.27
N ASN A 231 -17.00 -2.57 5.17
CA ASN A 231 -18.31 -3.20 5.00
C ASN A 231 -19.07 -2.79 3.71
N ARG A 232 -18.38 -2.24 2.71
CA ARG A 232 -18.94 -1.82 1.44
C ARG A 232 -18.41 -2.69 0.30
N ARG A 233 -19.30 -3.08 -0.61
CA ARG A 233 -18.90 -3.87 -1.79
C ARG A 233 -18.16 -3.00 -2.79
N THR A 234 -16.96 -3.41 -3.15
CA THR A 234 -16.11 -2.71 -4.10
C THR A 234 -15.82 -3.56 -5.33
N ALA A 235 -15.60 -2.88 -6.45
CA ALA A 235 -14.93 -3.43 -7.63
C ALA A 235 -13.46 -3.02 -7.57
N VAL A 236 -12.57 -3.96 -7.89
CA VAL A 236 -11.12 -3.73 -7.83
C VAL A 236 -10.57 -3.59 -9.24
N PHE A 237 -9.99 -2.44 -9.52
CA PHE A 237 -9.34 -2.17 -10.79
C PHE A 237 -7.83 -2.11 -10.60
N GLU A 238 -7.08 -2.84 -11.40
CA GLU A 238 -5.67 -2.56 -11.61
C GLU A 238 -5.53 -1.35 -12.52
N TYR A 239 -4.51 -0.53 -12.28
CA TYR A 239 -4.15 0.57 -13.15
C TYR A 239 -2.65 0.60 -13.40
N GLU A 240 -2.25 1.18 -14.53
CA GLU A 240 -0.86 1.42 -14.88
C GLU A 240 -0.72 2.77 -15.59
N ILE A 241 0.31 3.53 -15.21
CA ILE A 241 0.72 4.80 -15.82
C ILE A 241 2.20 4.69 -16.18
N MET A 242 2.51 4.76 -17.45
CA MET A 242 3.90 4.78 -17.90
C MET A 242 4.59 6.08 -17.46
N ARG A 243 5.89 6.01 -17.20
CA ARG A 243 6.71 7.14 -16.72
C ARG A 243 6.50 8.44 -17.51
N GLN A 244 6.40 8.36 -18.83
CA GLN A 244 6.23 9.53 -19.70
C GLN A 244 4.90 10.28 -19.51
N PHE A 245 3.91 9.67 -18.87
CA PHE A 245 2.59 10.25 -18.60
C PHE A 245 2.34 10.44 -17.09
N SER A 246 3.30 10.07 -16.27
CA SER A 246 3.18 10.09 -14.82
C SER A 246 3.56 11.46 -14.23
N GLN A 247 2.92 11.82 -13.14
CA GLN A 247 3.29 12.94 -12.29
C GLN A 247 3.98 12.49 -11.00
N LEU A 248 4.11 11.16 -10.79
CA LEU A 248 4.75 10.62 -9.59
C LEU A 248 6.23 10.95 -9.60
N THR A 249 6.65 11.72 -8.60
CA THR A 249 8.05 12.11 -8.41
C THR A 249 8.60 11.49 -7.13
N LEU A 250 9.73 10.81 -7.25
CA LEU A 250 10.54 10.38 -6.11
C LEU A 250 11.66 11.38 -5.90
N SER A 251 11.90 11.76 -4.65
CA SER A 251 12.90 12.76 -4.27
C SER A 251 13.85 12.23 -3.21
N VAL A 252 15.14 12.55 -3.32
CA VAL A 252 16.15 12.26 -2.30
C VAL A 252 16.90 13.55 -1.98
N GLY A 253 16.73 14.06 -0.77
CA GLY A 253 17.21 15.39 -0.43
C GLY A 253 16.56 16.48 -1.28
N ASN A 254 17.24 17.60 -1.46
CA ASN A 254 16.71 18.74 -2.20
C ASN A 254 17.08 18.72 -3.70
N ASP A 255 18.05 17.90 -4.09
CA ASP A 255 18.72 18.03 -5.39
C ASP A 255 18.49 16.84 -6.34
N SER A 256 17.95 15.75 -5.84
CA SER A 256 17.78 14.54 -6.66
C SER A 256 16.30 14.13 -6.77
N ASN A 257 15.73 14.34 -7.95
CA ASN A 257 14.35 14.04 -8.25
C ASN A 257 14.24 13.13 -9.49
N ALA A 258 13.32 12.19 -9.48
CA ALA A 258 13.02 11.34 -10.62
C ALA A 258 11.51 11.21 -10.80
N ILE A 259 11.02 11.51 -12.00
CA ILE A 259 9.67 11.13 -12.41
C ILE A 259 9.71 9.63 -12.72
N VAL A 260 8.74 8.87 -12.22
CA VAL A 260 8.64 7.42 -12.35
C VAL A 260 7.26 7.02 -12.82
N GLY A 261 7.12 5.84 -13.41
CA GLY A 261 5.82 5.26 -13.67
C GLY A 261 5.13 4.81 -12.39
N SER A 262 3.86 4.46 -12.47
CA SER A 262 3.12 3.90 -11.34
C SER A 262 2.15 2.83 -11.79
N ARG A 263 1.95 1.84 -10.94
CA ARG A 263 0.88 0.84 -11.04
C ARG A 263 0.28 0.57 -9.68
N GLY A 264 -0.88 -0.03 -9.65
CA GLY A 264 -1.51 -0.41 -8.40
C GLY A 264 -2.94 -0.84 -8.57
N ARG A 265 -3.72 -0.68 -7.50
CA ARG A 265 -5.13 -1.04 -7.46
C ARG A 265 -5.98 0.06 -6.86
N LEU A 266 -7.22 0.14 -7.36
CA LEU A 266 -8.28 0.98 -6.85
C LEU A 266 -9.44 0.11 -6.40
N TRP A 267 -9.90 0.27 -5.16
CA TRP A 267 -11.13 -0.33 -4.64
C TRP A 267 -12.25 0.69 -4.74
N ILE A 268 -13.10 0.52 -5.73
CA ILE A 268 -14.17 1.46 -6.05
C ILE A 268 -15.49 0.94 -5.45
N ASP A 269 -16.10 1.73 -4.59
CA ASP A 269 -17.43 1.46 -4.05
C ASP A 269 -18.47 1.42 -5.18
N ARG A 270 -19.21 0.32 -5.27
CA ARG A 270 -20.18 0.08 -6.37
C ARG A 270 -21.44 0.92 -6.27
N GLU A 271 -21.75 1.50 -5.12
CA GLU A 271 -22.94 2.32 -4.88
C GLU A 271 -22.64 3.81 -4.87
N LEU A 272 -21.49 4.20 -4.33
CA LEU A 272 -21.12 5.60 -4.16
C LEU A 272 -20.23 6.13 -5.28
N ASP A 273 -19.74 5.28 -6.18
CA ASP A 273 -18.80 5.64 -7.24
C ASP A 273 -17.53 6.33 -6.69
N ARG A 274 -17.02 5.85 -5.54
CA ARG A 274 -15.87 6.45 -4.84
C ARG A 274 -14.77 5.42 -4.62
N VAL A 275 -13.52 5.88 -4.69
CA VAL A 275 -12.34 5.08 -4.32
C VAL A 275 -12.22 5.07 -2.81
N LEU A 276 -12.39 3.90 -2.19
CA LEU A 276 -12.25 3.72 -0.73
C LEU A 276 -10.83 3.31 -0.34
N ARG A 277 -10.08 2.72 -1.26
CA ARG A 277 -8.69 2.30 -1.04
C ARG A 277 -7.89 2.47 -2.33
N TYR A 278 -6.67 2.89 -2.18
CA TYR A 278 -5.73 3.15 -3.25
C TYR A 278 -4.37 2.54 -2.93
N GLU A 279 -3.87 1.73 -3.83
CA GLU A 279 -2.53 1.15 -3.79
C GLU A 279 -1.70 1.74 -4.94
N GLN A 280 -0.48 2.17 -4.64
CA GLN A 280 0.46 2.68 -5.62
C GLN A 280 1.83 2.02 -5.44
N ILE A 281 2.42 1.59 -6.54
CA ILE A 281 3.77 1.04 -6.61
C ILE A 281 4.50 1.81 -7.70
N ALA A 282 5.64 2.41 -7.37
CA ALA A 282 6.49 3.09 -8.33
C ALA A 282 7.12 2.08 -9.30
N THR A 283 7.08 2.39 -10.58
CA THR A 283 7.66 1.60 -11.67
C THR A 283 8.64 2.44 -12.47
N GLU A 284 9.43 1.82 -13.33
CA GLU A 284 10.38 2.51 -14.20
C GLU A 284 11.33 3.48 -13.44
N ILE A 285 11.70 3.11 -12.20
CA ILE A 285 12.68 3.86 -11.41
C ILE A 285 14.04 3.77 -12.10
N PRO A 286 14.75 4.90 -12.33
CA PRO A 286 16.06 4.86 -12.96
C PRO A 286 17.03 3.97 -12.18
N PRO A 287 17.85 3.11 -12.83
CA PRO A 287 18.74 2.16 -12.15
C PRO A 287 19.75 2.82 -11.18
N ASP A 288 20.19 4.03 -11.53
CA ASP A 288 21.17 4.78 -10.74
C ASP A 288 20.54 5.69 -9.68
N PHE A 289 19.20 5.71 -9.60
CA PHE A 289 18.51 6.51 -8.60
C PHE A 289 18.63 5.86 -7.22
N PRO A 290 18.84 6.65 -6.13
CA PRO A 290 19.04 6.08 -4.79
C PRO A 290 17.86 5.26 -4.28
N ILE A 291 16.62 5.67 -4.60
CA ILE A 291 15.42 4.90 -4.27
C ILE A 291 15.28 3.76 -5.26
N THR A 292 15.19 2.53 -4.77
CA THR A 292 15.06 1.33 -5.60
C THR A 292 13.65 0.74 -5.62
N SER A 293 12.83 1.08 -4.62
CA SER A 293 11.39 0.78 -4.60
C SER A 293 10.64 1.79 -3.74
N ALA A 294 9.40 2.10 -4.12
CA ALA A 294 8.48 2.88 -3.32
C ALA A 294 7.06 2.37 -3.54
N SER A 295 6.29 2.27 -2.46
CA SER A 295 4.88 1.90 -2.52
C SER A 295 4.09 2.58 -1.42
N SER A 296 2.82 2.85 -1.69
CA SER A 296 1.87 3.37 -0.72
C SER A 296 0.54 2.63 -0.79
N LEU A 297 -0.16 2.60 0.33
CA LEU A 297 -1.48 2.05 0.47
C LEU A 297 -2.29 3.01 1.33
N ILE A 298 -3.39 3.52 0.80
CA ILE A 298 -4.15 4.62 1.39
C ILE A 298 -5.61 4.21 1.53
N ASP A 299 -6.16 4.37 2.71
CA ASP A 299 -7.58 4.16 3.01
C ASP A 299 -8.27 5.50 3.17
N TYR A 300 -9.40 5.68 2.48
CA TYR A 300 -10.25 6.86 2.53
C TYR A 300 -11.55 6.55 3.27
N ASP A 301 -12.03 7.51 4.04
CA ASP A 301 -13.35 7.44 4.65
C ASP A 301 -14.01 8.82 4.68
N TRP A 302 -15.31 8.85 4.98
CA TRP A 302 -16.07 10.08 5.07
C TRP A 302 -15.70 10.84 6.33
N VAL A 303 -15.16 12.02 6.14
CA VAL A 303 -14.76 12.95 7.20
C VAL A 303 -15.64 14.19 7.13
N GLN A 304 -16.15 14.61 8.27
CA GLN A 304 -16.93 15.83 8.36
C GLN A 304 -16.03 17.03 8.61
N ILE A 305 -16.11 18.05 7.74
CA ILE A 305 -15.51 19.36 7.93
C ILE A 305 -16.64 20.37 7.94
N ASN A 306 -16.94 20.94 9.10
CA ASN A 306 -18.15 21.76 9.36
C ASN A 306 -19.43 20.97 9.00
N GLU A 307 -20.25 21.52 8.09
CA GLU A 307 -21.53 20.92 7.69
C GLU A 307 -21.40 19.92 6.52
N HIS A 308 -20.24 19.80 5.90
CA HIS A 308 -20.03 18.99 4.71
C HIS A 308 -19.18 17.74 5.01
N LYS A 309 -19.46 16.67 4.28
CA LYS A 309 -18.67 15.43 4.31
C LYS A 309 -17.81 15.30 3.07
N TYR A 310 -16.55 14.98 3.28
CA TYR A 310 -15.55 14.78 2.24
C TYR A 310 -14.94 13.38 2.39
N LEU A 311 -14.62 12.76 1.28
CA LEU A 311 -13.86 11.51 1.30
C LEU A 311 -12.37 11.86 1.39
N LEU A 312 -11.78 11.58 2.55
CA LEU A 312 -10.41 11.99 2.89
C LEU A 312 -9.61 10.79 3.43
N PRO A 313 -8.27 10.82 3.32
CA PRO A 313 -7.44 9.77 3.88
C PRO A 313 -7.61 9.66 5.40
N THR A 314 -7.73 8.43 5.88
CA THR A 314 -7.81 8.14 7.33
C THR A 314 -6.61 7.32 7.80
N HIS A 315 -6.02 6.56 6.90
CA HIS A 315 -4.81 5.78 7.12
C HIS A 315 -3.98 5.69 5.84
N SER A 316 -2.66 5.70 5.99
CA SER A 316 -1.72 5.45 4.90
C SER A 316 -0.53 4.64 5.42
N GLU A 317 -0.05 3.69 4.64
CA GLU A 317 1.24 3.04 4.84
C GLU A 317 2.14 3.31 3.64
N ILE A 318 3.35 3.82 3.90
CA ILE A 318 4.34 4.09 2.86
C ILE A 318 5.58 3.26 3.14
N LEU A 319 6.03 2.55 2.13
CA LEU A 319 7.26 1.76 2.14
C LEU A 319 8.21 2.31 1.09
N MET A 320 9.47 2.50 1.47
CA MET A 320 10.51 2.92 0.54
C MET A 320 11.80 2.15 0.81
N THR A 321 12.49 1.76 -0.25
CA THR A 321 13.82 1.16 -0.17
C THR A 321 14.84 2.08 -0.83
N THR A 322 15.87 2.47 -0.09
CA THR A 322 16.91 3.37 -0.55
C THR A 322 18.27 2.66 -0.50
N ARG A 323 19.07 2.86 -1.53
CA ARG A 323 20.46 2.44 -1.57
C ARG A 323 21.34 3.57 -1.05
N GLU A 324 21.91 3.40 0.13
CA GLU A 324 22.88 4.33 0.71
C GLU A 324 24.30 3.75 0.59
N SER A 325 25.13 4.29 -0.31
CA SER A 325 26.53 3.89 -0.51
C SER A 325 26.79 2.37 -0.48
N LYS A 326 26.83 1.74 0.70
CA LYS A 326 27.07 0.31 0.90
C LYS A 326 25.91 -0.46 1.52
N PHE A 327 24.84 0.23 1.89
CA PHE A 327 23.73 -0.35 2.63
C PHE A 327 22.41 -0.13 1.90
N ILE A 328 21.52 -1.08 2.06
CA ILE A 328 20.11 -0.91 1.69
C ILE A 328 19.37 -0.53 2.97
N VAL A 329 18.60 0.53 2.92
CA VAL A 329 17.75 1.00 4.01
C VAL A 329 16.31 0.94 3.54
N GLN A 330 15.48 0.28 4.31
CA GLN A 330 14.03 0.29 4.11
C GLN A 330 13.42 1.22 5.15
N SER A 331 12.52 2.09 4.75
CA SER A 331 11.73 2.94 5.63
C SER A 331 10.24 2.60 5.52
N ARG A 332 9.53 2.66 6.63
CA ARG A 332 8.09 2.46 6.72
C ARG A 332 7.48 3.58 7.55
N ASN A 333 6.49 4.25 6.99
CA ASN A 333 5.64 5.21 7.67
C ASN A 333 4.23 4.64 7.77
N ASP A 334 3.72 4.49 8.98
CA ASP A 334 2.30 4.23 9.27
C ASP A 334 1.68 5.54 9.71
N ILE A 335 0.77 6.08 8.91
CA ILE A 335 0.22 7.42 9.05
C ILE A 335 -1.27 7.34 9.35
N ARG A 336 -1.69 7.95 10.47
CA ARG A 336 -3.10 8.10 10.83
C ARG A 336 -3.50 9.56 10.76
N PHE A 337 -4.60 9.83 10.06
CA PHE A 337 -5.14 11.17 9.88
C PHE A 337 -6.26 11.41 10.89
N ARG A 338 -6.17 12.52 11.63
CA ARG A 338 -7.10 12.87 12.70
C ARG A 338 -7.41 14.35 12.69
N ALA A 339 -8.55 14.72 13.31
CA ALA A 339 -8.92 16.10 13.57
C ALA A 339 -8.87 17.00 12.34
N TYR A 340 -9.53 16.58 11.26
CA TYR A 340 -9.76 17.43 10.10
C TYR A 340 -10.59 18.65 10.48
N GLN A 341 -10.12 19.85 10.09
CA GLN A 341 -10.78 21.12 10.38
C GLN A 341 -10.65 22.05 9.17
N LYS A 342 -11.58 23.02 9.04
CA LYS A 342 -11.46 24.05 8.01
C LYS A 342 -10.21 24.90 8.28
N PHE A 343 -9.50 25.28 7.22
CA PHE A 343 -8.33 26.16 7.32
C PHE A 343 -8.74 27.50 7.96
N GLY A 344 -7.92 28.01 8.90
CA GLY A 344 -8.22 29.24 9.67
C GLY A 344 -8.88 28.98 11.03
N ALA A 345 -9.27 27.74 11.37
CA ALA A 345 -9.55 27.37 12.75
C ALA A 345 -8.22 27.25 13.51
N GLU A 346 -8.13 27.85 14.71
CA GLU A 346 -6.95 27.62 15.58
C GLU A 346 -6.88 26.13 15.92
N LEU A 347 -5.77 25.50 15.57
CA LEU A 347 -5.45 24.15 15.99
C LEU A 347 -5.16 24.22 17.49
N LYS A 348 -6.20 24.13 18.32
CA LYS A 348 -6.00 23.88 19.74
C LYS A 348 -5.36 22.50 19.83
N VAL A 349 -4.08 22.49 20.18
CA VAL A 349 -3.40 21.29 20.67
C VAL A 349 -4.08 20.97 22.00
N VAL A 350 -5.16 20.20 21.94
CA VAL A 350 -5.67 19.55 23.12
C VAL A 350 -4.62 18.48 23.39
N ASP A 351 -3.86 18.69 24.47
CA ASP A 351 -2.96 17.69 25.06
C ASP A 351 -3.82 16.55 25.64
N GLU A 352 -4.62 15.91 24.81
CA GLU A 352 -5.09 14.59 25.10
C GLU A 352 -3.90 13.64 24.86
N VAL A 353 -3.14 13.46 25.94
CA VAL A 353 -2.37 12.24 26.18
C VAL A 353 -3.41 11.14 26.38
N GLY A 354 -4.14 10.82 25.33
CA GLY A 354 -4.86 9.57 25.16
C GLY A 354 -3.79 8.52 24.90
N GLY A 355 -3.60 7.63 25.85
CA GLY A 355 -2.69 6.51 25.71
C GLY A 355 -3.03 5.70 24.46
N ASP A 356 -2.05 4.96 23.98
CA ASP A 356 -2.10 4.03 22.82
C ASP A 356 -3.24 2.97 22.92
N ASP A 357 -3.99 2.96 24.04
CA ASP A 357 -5.00 1.95 24.39
C ASP A 357 -6.40 2.21 23.79
N ASP A 358 -6.67 3.40 23.22
CA ASP A 358 -7.96 3.74 22.64
C ASP A 358 -8.05 3.47 21.13
N ILE A 359 -7.08 2.79 20.54
CA ILE A 359 -7.15 2.33 19.15
C ILE A 359 -7.71 0.90 19.18
N PRO A 360 -8.98 0.68 18.80
CA PRO A 360 -9.46 -0.68 18.63
C PRO A 360 -8.52 -1.41 17.67
N PRO A 361 -8.05 -2.63 18.01
CA PRO A 361 -7.30 -3.42 17.04
C PRO A 361 -8.15 -3.53 15.77
N GLU A 362 -7.51 -3.39 14.61
CA GLU A 362 -8.18 -3.58 13.32
C GLU A 362 -8.86 -4.95 13.37
N LYS A 363 -10.18 -4.96 13.60
CA LYS A 363 -10.94 -6.20 13.58
C LYS A 363 -10.74 -6.80 12.19
N PRO A 364 -10.33 -8.07 12.08
CA PRO A 364 -10.36 -8.73 10.79
C PRO A 364 -11.77 -8.53 10.20
N GLU A 365 -11.82 -8.03 8.97
CA GLU A 365 -13.08 -7.80 8.26
C GLU A 365 -13.79 -9.15 8.11
N THR A 366 -14.66 -9.46 9.06
CA THR A 366 -15.45 -10.70 9.05
C THR A 366 -16.50 -10.55 7.96
N PRO A 367 -16.63 -11.48 7.04
CA PRO A 367 -17.70 -11.44 6.05
C PRO A 367 -19.05 -11.53 6.78
N THR A 368 -19.77 -10.41 6.81
CA THR A 368 -21.14 -10.40 7.35
C THR A 368 -22.02 -11.12 6.35
N THR A 369 -22.29 -12.38 6.63
CA THR A 369 -23.36 -13.14 5.94
C THR A 369 -24.69 -12.56 6.40
N THR A 370 -25.14 -11.48 5.77
CA THR A 370 -26.49 -10.99 5.94
C THR A 370 -27.39 -11.71 4.94
N GLN A 371 -27.74 -12.93 5.24
CA GLN A 371 -29.01 -13.48 4.74
C GLN A 371 -30.11 -12.96 5.66
N PRO A 372 -31.13 -12.30 5.12
CA PRO A 372 -32.32 -12.01 5.90
C PRO A 372 -32.95 -13.36 6.33
N PRO A 373 -33.46 -13.49 7.56
CA PRO A 373 -34.09 -14.72 8.00
C PRO A 373 -35.28 -15.03 7.08
N LEU A 374 -35.24 -16.19 6.46
CA LEU A 374 -36.42 -16.80 5.80
C LEU A 374 -37.58 -16.82 6.82
N LYS A 375 -38.58 -16.02 6.55
CA LYS A 375 -39.83 -16.11 7.31
C LYS A 375 -40.32 -17.54 7.21
N SER A 376 -40.35 -18.26 8.34
CA SER A 376 -41.00 -19.56 8.45
C SER A 376 -42.49 -19.35 8.21
N GLU A 377 -42.99 -19.82 7.08
CA GLU A 377 -44.42 -19.95 6.85
C GLU A 377 -45.00 -20.91 7.89
N ARG A 378 -45.94 -20.42 8.70
CA ARG A 378 -46.68 -21.25 9.60
C ARG A 378 -47.57 -22.21 8.77
N PRO A 379 -47.66 -23.48 9.14
CA PRO A 379 -48.56 -24.40 8.45
C PRO A 379 -50.02 -23.96 8.64
N ILE A 380 -50.70 -23.82 7.53
CA ILE A 380 -52.14 -23.55 7.48
C ILE A 380 -52.86 -24.82 7.97
N LYS A 381 -53.65 -24.70 9.06
CA LYS A 381 -54.57 -25.72 9.50
C LYS A 381 -55.69 -25.86 8.47
N PRO A 382 -56.12 -27.08 8.09
CA PRO A 382 -57.29 -27.26 7.24
C PRO A 382 -58.59 -26.95 8.03
N PRO A 383 -59.63 -26.44 7.36
CA PRO A 383 -60.93 -26.22 7.98
C PRO A 383 -61.65 -27.51 8.23
N LEU A 384 -62.45 -27.55 9.33
CA LEU A 384 -63.40 -28.57 9.68
C LEU A 384 -64.57 -28.58 8.72
#